data_8c5bd0cbd938437b40d7de3db786cbef
#
_entry.id   8c5bd0cbd938437b40d7de3db786cbef
#
_cell.length_a   1.000
_cell.length_b   1.000
_cell.length_c   1.000
_cell.angle_alpha   90.00
_cell.angle_beta   90.00
_cell.angle_gamma   90.00
#
_symmetry.space_group_name_H-M   'P 1'
#
loop_
_entity.id
_entity.type
_entity.pdbx_description
1 polymer ?
#
loop_
_entity_poly.entity_id
_entity_poly.type
_entity_poly.pdbx_seq_one_letter_code
_entity_poly.pdbx_strand_id
1 'polypeptide(L)'
;MYYTIGQVSQMFDLPISTLRYYDKEGFFPNLVRKGNIRYFSHNEIEALHVIECLKKSGLGIKEINQFFMWVKQGSETYEKRKELFETRKSAVEAEIQNLQKALSLLEFKCWYYWYYVKKKDSQNR
;
A
#
# COMPACT_ATOMS: atom_id res chain seq x y z
N MET A 1 -14.60 -3.38 -19.76
CA MET A 1 -13.56 -4.41 -19.76
C MET A 1 -13.46 -5.01 -18.37
N TYR A 2 -13.36 -6.33 -18.29
CA TYR A 2 -13.28 -7.03 -17.00
C TYR A 2 -12.02 -7.86 -16.91
N TYR A 3 -11.53 -8.04 -15.70
CA TYR A 3 -10.36 -8.87 -15.40
C TYR A 3 -10.75 -10.02 -14.50
N THR A 4 -10.11 -11.16 -14.69
CA THR A 4 -10.28 -12.30 -13.80
C THR A 4 -9.49 -12.08 -12.51
N ILE A 5 -9.82 -12.84 -11.45
CA ILE A 5 -9.09 -12.76 -10.19
C ILE A 5 -7.60 -13.10 -10.36
N GLY A 6 -7.27 -14.04 -11.27
CA GLY A 6 -5.89 -14.38 -11.58
C GLY A 6 -5.13 -13.22 -12.22
N GLN A 7 -5.77 -12.52 -13.15
CA GLN A 7 -5.18 -11.34 -13.78
C GLN A 7 -4.93 -10.22 -12.76
N VAL A 8 -5.89 -9.96 -11.89
CA VAL A 8 -5.78 -8.93 -10.85
C VAL A 8 -4.69 -9.30 -9.85
N SER A 9 -4.60 -10.57 -9.48
CA SER A 9 -3.53 -11.09 -8.62
C SER A 9 -2.15 -10.74 -9.19
N GLN A 10 -1.95 -10.93 -10.48
CA GLN A 10 -0.69 -10.59 -11.15
C GLN A 10 -0.46 -9.08 -11.22
N MET A 11 -1.50 -8.31 -11.56
CA MET A 11 -1.40 -6.85 -11.69
C MET A 11 -0.96 -6.18 -10.39
N PHE A 12 -1.42 -6.69 -9.25
CA PHE A 12 -1.15 -6.08 -7.94
C PHE A 12 -0.12 -6.84 -7.12
N ASP A 13 0.38 -7.94 -7.64
CA ASP A 13 1.30 -8.82 -6.90
C ASP A 13 0.69 -9.23 -5.55
N LEU A 14 -0.56 -9.65 -5.58
CA LEU A 14 -1.31 -10.09 -4.41
C LEU A 14 -1.75 -11.54 -4.57
N PRO A 15 -1.69 -12.35 -3.52
CA PRO A 15 -2.26 -13.69 -3.56
C PRO A 15 -3.77 -13.64 -3.87
N ILE A 16 -4.26 -14.63 -4.60
CA ILE A 16 -5.69 -14.76 -4.89
C ILE A 16 -6.49 -14.82 -3.58
N SER A 17 -5.95 -15.48 -2.56
CA SER A 17 -6.59 -15.56 -1.24
C SER A 17 -6.82 -14.18 -0.62
N THR A 18 -5.90 -13.25 -0.83
CA THR A 18 -6.05 -11.86 -0.35
C THR A 18 -7.21 -11.17 -1.05
N LEU A 19 -7.34 -11.34 -2.36
CA LEU A 19 -8.44 -10.76 -3.12
C LEU A 19 -9.80 -11.34 -2.70
N ARG A 20 -9.86 -12.64 -2.43
CA ARG A 20 -11.06 -13.29 -1.91
C ARG A 20 -11.42 -12.75 -0.52
N TYR A 21 -10.42 -12.51 0.31
CA TYR A 21 -10.60 -11.92 1.63
C TYR A 21 -11.19 -10.51 1.53
N TYR A 22 -10.66 -9.68 0.64
CA TYR A 22 -11.17 -8.32 0.41
C TYR A 22 -12.63 -8.34 -0.08
N ASP A 23 -12.96 -9.27 -0.96
CA ASP A 23 -14.33 -9.46 -1.41
C ASP A 23 -15.25 -9.82 -0.25
N LYS A 24 -14.81 -10.74 0.60
CA LYS A 24 -15.55 -11.16 1.79
C LYS A 24 -15.75 -10.00 2.77
N GLU A 25 -14.78 -9.11 2.89
CA GLU A 25 -14.85 -7.91 3.73
C GLU A 25 -15.80 -6.85 3.16
N GLY A 26 -16.27 -7.03 1.93
CA GLY A 26 -17.22 -6.12 1.30
C GLY A 26 -16.60 -4.95 0.57
N PHE A 27 -15.32 -5.03 0.23
CA PHE A 27 -14.63 -3.94 -0.47
C PHE A 27 -15.04 -3.82 -1.94
N PHE A 28 -15.69 -4.83 -2.49
CA PHE A 28 -16.15 -4.85 -3.89
C PHE A 28 -17.66 -5.09 -3.96
N PRO A 29 -18.49 -4.13 -3.50
CA PRO A 29 -19.93 -4.36 -3.40
C PRO A 29 -20.61 -4.60 -4.74
N ASN A 30 -20.04 -4.11 -5.84
CA ASN A 30 -20.62 -4.23 -7.18
C ASN A 30 -19.86 -5.25 -8.05
N LEU A 31 -19.09 -6.12 -7.43
CA LEU A 31 -18.33 -7.14 -8.15
C LEU A 31 -19.25 -8.07 -8.94
N VAL A 32 -18.98 -8.19 -10.24
CA VAL A 32 -19.75 -9.07 -11.12
C VAL A 32 -19.32 -10.52 -10.88
N ARG A 33 -20.32 -11.39 -10.70
CA ARG A 33 -20.11 -12.84 -10.54
C ARG A 33 -20.94 -13.58 -11.57
N LYS A 34 -20.32 -14.54 -12.25
CA LYS A 34 -21.02 -15.47 -13.14
C LYS A 34 -20.60 -16.87 -12.73
N GLY A 35 -21.55 -17.62 -12.13
CA GLY A 35 -21.22 -18.86 -11.45
C GLY A 35 -20.27 -18.57 -10.29
N ASN A 36 -19.17 -19.29 -10.20
CA ASN A 36 -18.16 -19.09 -9.16
C ASN A 36 -17.01 -18.18 -9.63
N ILE A 37 -17.17 -17.52 -10.78
CA ILE A 37 -16.09 -16.71 -11.37
C ILE A 37 -16.35 -15.23 -11.07
N ARG A 38 -15.33 -14.55 -10.53
CA ARG A 38 -15.35 -13.12 -10.22
C ARG A 38 -14.77 -12.33 -11.39
N TYR A 39 -15.44 -11.24 -11.76
CA TYR A 39 -14.99 -10.34 -12.82
C TYR A 39 -14.82 -8.94 -12.25
N PHE A 40 -13.58 -8.44 -12.28
CA PHE A 40 -13.19 -7.14 -11.73
C PHE A 40 -13.25 -6.09 -12.82
N SER A 41 -14.01 -5.02 -12.59
CA SER A 41 -14.08 -3.89 -13.51
C SER A 41 -13.06 -2.82 -13.09
N HIS A 42 -13.02 -1.73 -13.87
CA HIS A 42 -12.20 -0.57 -13.54
C HIS A 42 -12.47 -0.04 -12.13
N ASN A 43 -13.73 -0.08 -11.68
CA ASN A 43 -14.08 0.39 -10.34
C ASN A 43 -13.41 -0.43 -9.24
N GLU A 44 -13.35 -1.75 -9.39
CA GLU A 44 -12.68 -2.62 -8.44
C GLU A 44 -11.16 -2.44 -8.48
N ILE A 45 -10.60 -2.18 -9.66
CA ILE A 45 -9.16 -1.88 -9.79
C ILE A 45 -8.83 -0.58 -9.04
N GLU A 46 -9.66 0.47 -9.19
CA GLU A 46 -9.48 1.73 -8.46
C GLU A 46 -9.60 1.51 -6.95
N ALA A 47 -10.57 0.72 -6.51
CA ALA A 47 -10.73 0.37 -5.10
C ALA A 47 -9.48 -0.34 -4.57
N LEU A 48 -8.88 -1.23 -5.34
CA LEU A 48 -7.65 -1.93 -4.95
C LEU A 48 -6.47 -0.98 -4.80
N HIS A 49 -6.34 0.01 -5.68
CA HIS A 49 -5.28 1.02 -5.53
C HIS A 49 -5.42 1.76 -4.20
N VAL A 50 -6.65 2.13 -3.83
CA VAL A 50 -6.91 2.81 -2.56
C VAL A 50 -6.61 1.88 -1.37
N ILE A 51 -7.07 0.63 -1.42
CA ILE A 51 -6.84 -0.35 -0.36
C ILE A 51 -5.33 -0.52 -0.12
N GLU A 52 -4.57 -0.76 -1.18
CA GLU A 52 -3.13 -0.97 -1.06
C GLU A 52 -2.40 0.28 -0.59
N CYS A 53 -2.84 1.46 -1.03
CA CYS A 53 -2.31 2.73 -0.55
C CYS A 53 -2.53 2.90 0.95
N LEU A 54 -3.75 2.68 1.43
CA LEU A 54 -4.08 2.82 2.85
C LEU A 54 -3.34 1.79 3.71
N LYS A 55 -3.21 0.56 3.23
CA LYS A 55 -2.42 -0.47 3.92
C LYS A 55 -0.95 -0.05 4.05
N LYS A 56 -0.34 0.41 2.98
CA LYS A 56 1.06 0.88 3.00
C LYS A 56 1.25 2.06 3.91
N SER A 57 0.22 2.90 4.06
CA SER A 57 0.27 4.05 4.98
C SER A 57 0.07 3.66 6.45
N GLY A 58 -0.18 2.38 6.73
CA GLY A 58 -0.25 1.86 8.09
C GLY A 58 -1.65 1.58 8.62
N LEU A 59 -2.69 1.68 7.78
CA LEU A 59 -4.05 1.37 8.23
C LEU A 59 -4.33 -0.13 8.25
N GLY A 60 -5.06 -0.57 9.27
CA GLY A 60 -5.56 -1.93 9.35
C GLY A 60 -6.89 -2.10 8.62
N ILE A 61 -7.34 -3.34 8.52
CA ILE A 61 -8.56 -3.71 7.79
C ILE A 61 -9.81 -3.00 8.34
N LYS A 62 -9.91 -2.83 9.65
CA LYS A 62 -11.07 -2.16 10.27
C LYS A 62 -11.19 -0.71 9.80
N GLU A 63 -10.07 -0.03 9.73
CA GLU A 63 -10.02 1.39 9.32
C GLU A 63 -10.29 1.53 7.83
N ILE A 64 -9.81 0.61 7.01
CA ILE A 64 -10.09 0.56 5.58
C ILE A 64 -11.59 0.29 5.37
N ASN A 65 -12.16 -0.63 6.15
CA ASN A 65 -13.60 -0.91 6.11
C ASN A 65 -14.40 0.34 6.44
N GLN A 66 -14.00 1.10 7.46
CA GLN A 66 -14.65 2.37 7.83
C GLN A 66 -14.62 3.37 6.66
N PHE A 67 -13.50 3.45 5.96
CA PHE A 67 -13.39 4.32 4.78
C PHE A 67 -14.43 3.94 3.71
N PHE A 68 -14.56 2.66 3.40
CA PHE A 68 -15.53 2.21 2.40
C PHE A 68 -16.97 2.41 2.86
N MET A 69 -17.23 2.33 4.15
CA MET A 69 -18.54 2.69 4.70
C MET A 69 -18.85 4.17 4.50
N TRP A 70 -17.87 5.04 4.70
CA TRP A 70 -18.03 6.46 4.43
C TRP A 70 -18.32 6.73 2.95
N VAL A 71 -17.64 6.00 2.06
CA VAL A 71 -17.89 6.11 0.61
C VAL A 71 -19.35 5.79 0.30
N LYS A 72 -19.90 4.74 0.90
CA LYS A 72 -21.31 4.37 0.72
C LYS A 72 -22.28 5.43 1.24
N GLN A 73 -21.92 6.15 2.29
CA GLN A 73 -22.75 7.21 2.86
C GLN A 73 -22.80 8.47 1.99
N GLY A 74 -21.85 8.61 1.06
CA GLY A 74 -21.88 9.68 0.07
C GLY A 74 -21.12 10.94 0.49
N SER A 75 -21.46 12.06 -0.16
CA SER A 75 -20.71 13.32 -0.07
C SER A 75 -20.68 13.93 1.32
N GLU A 76 -21.63 13.62 2.19
CA GLU A 76 -21.63 14.11 3.58
C GLU A 76 -20.44 13.59 4.39
N THR A 77 -19.72 12.59 3.90
CA THR A 77 -18.52 12.04 4.55
C THR A 77 -17.22 12.54 3.93
N TYR A 78 -17.26 13.46 2.97
CA TYR A 78 -16.04 13.97 2.31
C TYR A 78 -15.05 14.56 3.31
N GLU A 79 -15.52 15.28 4.32
CA GLU A 79 -14.65 15.86 5.33
C GLU A 79 -13.88 14.78 6.11
N LYS A 80 -14.58 13.75 6.53
CA LYS A 80 -13.96 12.60 7.25
C LYS A 80 -12.94 11.88 6.38
N ARG A 81 -13.26 11.70 5.10
CA ARG A 81 -12.35 11.04 4.15
C ARG A 81 -11.11 11.89 3.91
N LYS A 82 -11.28 13.20 3.77
CA LYS A 82 -10.18 14.15 3.63
C LYS A 82 -9.24 14.09 4.83
N GLU A 83 -9.79 14.12 6.04
CA GLU A 83 -9.00 14.01 7.27
C GLU A 83 -8.20 12.72 7.34
N LEU A 84 -8.79 11.60 6.92
CA LEU A 84 -8.11 10.32 6.89
C LEU A 84 -6.87 10.38 6.01
N PHE A 85 -7.02 10.88 4.78
CA PHE A 85 -5.89 10.96 3.85
C PHE A 85 -4.84 11.97 4.30
N GLU A 86 -5.25 13.10 4.87
CA GLU A 86 -4.30 14.09 5.41
C GLU A 86 -3.48 13.52 6.56
N THR A 87 -4.14 12.80 7.47
CA THR A 87 -3.46 12.16 8.61
C THR A 87 -2.47 11.11 8.13
N ARG A 88 -2.88 10.26 7.17
CA ARG A 88 -1.98 9.24 6.63
C ARG A 88 -0.81 9.86 5.87
N LYS A 89 -1.07 10.91 5.10
CA LYS A 89 -0.02 11.66 4.40
C LYS A 89 1.03 12.17 5.37
N SER A 90 0.62 12.81 6.46
CA SER A 90 1.55 13.33 7.47
C SER A 90 2.37 12.22 8.11
N ALA A 91 1.75 11.08 8.41
CA ALA A 91 2.43 9.93 8.99
C ALA A 91 3.49 9.37 8.03
N VAL A 92 3.16 9.26 6.76
CA VAL A 92 4.09 8.77 5.72
C VAL A 92 5.25 9.76 5.54
N GLU A 93 4.97 11.06 5.51
CA GLU A 93 6.01 12.09 5.40
C GLU A 93 7.01 12.00 6.56
N ALA A 94 6.51 11.80 7.79
CA ALA A 94 7.38 11.64 8.96
C ALA A 94 8.24 10.37 8.85
N GLU A 95 7.68 9.28 8.36
CA GLU A 95 8.40 8.03 8.15
C GLU A 95 9.50 8.20 7.08
N ILE A 96 9.20 8.88 5.99
CA ILE A 96 10.19 9.19 4.94
C ILE A 96 11.36 9.98 5.53
N GLN A 97 11.08 11.02 6.34
CA GLN A 97 12.13 11.81 6.97
C GLN A 97 13.01 10.97 7.89
N ASN A 98 12.40 10.10 8.69
CA ASN A 98 13.15 9.20 9.56
C ASN A 98 14.03 8.23 8.78
N LEU A 99 13.52 7.70 7.68
CA LEU A 99 14.29 6.81 6.80
C LEU A 99 15.42 7.55 6.09
N GLN A 100 15.20 8.80 5.70
CA GLN A 100 16.27 9.63 5.09
C GLN A 100 17.40 9.88 6.07
N LYS A 101 17.10 10.12 7.36
CA LYS A 101 18.14 10.26 8.39
C LYS A 101 18.92 8.97 8.55
N ALA A 102 18.25 7.83 8.59
CA ALA A 102 18.89 6.53 8.69
C ALA A 102 19.78 6.28 7.45
N LEU A 103 19.27 6.59 6.27
CA LEU A 103 20.00 6.41 5.02
C LEU A 103 21.29 7.23 5.03
N SER A 104 21.23 8.50 5.47
CA SER A 104 22.40 9.37 5.54
C SER A 104 23.49 8.77 6.43
N LEU A 105 23.11 8.23 7.60
CA LEU A 105 24.07 7.58 8.48
C LEU A 105 24.65 6.32 7.85
N LEU A 106 23.82 5.52 7.20
CA LEU A 106 24.27 4.29 6.54
C LEU A 106 25.24 4.62 5.40
N GLU A 107 24.95 5.63 4.60
CA GLU A 107 25.84 6.08 3.52
C GLU A 107 27.19 6.54 4.06
N PHE A 108 27.18 7.30 5.16
CA PHE A 108 28.40 7.73 5.83
C PHE A 108 29.22 6.52 6.30
N LYS A 109 28.58 5.55 6.94
CA LYS A 109 29.28 4.35 7.45
C LYS A 109 29.79 3.47 6.32
N CYS A 110 29.09 3.39 5.21
CA CYS A 110 29.57 2.69 4.01
C CYS A 110 30.88 3.32 3.51
N TRP A 111 30.90 4.65 3.38
CA TRP A 111 32.10 5.37 2.98
C TRP A 111 33.22 5.19 4.01
N TYR A 112 32.91 5.34 5.30
CA TYR A 112 33.88 5.23 6.40
C TYR A 112 34.59 3.90 6.37
N TYR A 113 33.85 2.79 6.30
CA TYR A 113 34.43 1.46 6.32
C TYR A 113 35.10 1.10 5.00
N TRP A 114 34.58 1.59 3.88
CA TRP A 114 35.26 1.46 2.59
C TRP A 114 36.66 2.07 2.66
N TYR A 115 36.76 3.29 3.20
CA TYR A 115 38.03 3.99 3.36
C TYR A 115 39.03 3.18 4.21
N TYR A 116 38.58 2.67 5.37
CA TYR A 116 39.46 1.94 6.27
C TYR A 116 39.84 0.56 5.74
N VAL A 117 39.00 -0.11 4.99
CA VAL A 117 39.33 -1.35 4.30
C VAL A 117 40.43 -1.09 3.26
N LYS A 118 40.28 -0.05 2.46
CA LYS A 118 41.29 0.33 1.46
C LYS A 118 42.64 0.69 2.11
N LYS A 119 42.57 1.43 3.20
CA LYS A 119 43.79 1.81 3.94
C LYS A 119 44.50 0.60 4.53
N LYS A 120 43.76 -0.36 5.07
CA LYS A 120 44.32 -1.61 5.61
C LYS A 120 44.97 -2.43 4.50
N ASP A 121 44.37 -2.54 3.34
CA ASP A 121 44.92 -3.24 2.18
C ASP A 121 46.24 -2.61 1.73
N SER A 122 46.29 -1.28 1.68
CA SER A 122 47.53 -0.55 1.35
C SER A 122 48.65 -0.81 2.33
N GLN A 123 48.33 -0.88 3.64
CA GLN A 123 49.33 -1.13 4.68
C GLN A 123 49.89 -2.54 4.65
N ASN A 124 49.11 -3.50 4.15
CA ASN A 124 49.48 -4.92 4.10
C ASN A 124 50.26 -5.30 2.84
N ARG A 125 50.58 -4.34 1.96
CA ARG A 125 51.37 -4.58 0.75
C ARG A 125 52.85 -4.40 1.00
#